data_cd694fe18ef9e4b31937e34849fb5e51
#
_entry.id   cd694fe18ef9e4b31937e34849fb5e51
#
_cell.length_a   1.000
_cell.length_b   1.000
_cell.length_c   1.000
_cell.angle_alpha   90.00
_cell.angle_beta   90.00
_cell.angle_gamma   90.00
#
_symmetry.space_group_name_H-M   'P 1'
#
loop_
_entity.id
_entity.type
_entity.pdbx_description
1 polymer ?
#
loop_
_entity_poly.entity_id
_entity_poly.type
_entity_poly.pdbx_seq_one_letter_code
_entity_poly.pdbx_strand_id
1 'polypeptide(L)'
;MAEKNDEKTVVTPEAAEAKAEKGAKAPKVTGAHKGADAALPTPAWVCIAVAALVVGVLCGHFLLGGGSSISLSGKTTLTGDQLDSTIATYTYNGKTVDVTARQVISQSKSVDSAANSEGTYDVPVADDVVSYARNAIVLQAAKDQGISVTDDDLSAYANQMFQTDDYATIASKYGIDEDTAKQTISDSCMMSKLRDSVVTATLPEQPTKPTEPAEGQQDTPTADYASYIIGLAGDEWDSANNTWASTDGDYYNALSSYEISNDSATYAAAQAAYSVAYSNYSTAYSDYSSQWTTYVNSLLSNASIQLGSLAV
;
A
#
# COMPACT_ATOMS: atom_id res chain seq x y z
N MET A 1 -37.46 -53.08 21.88
CA MET A 1 -36.13 -52.87 21.28
C MET A 1 -36.31 -51.71 20.31
N ALA A 2 -35.92 -50.53 20.72
CA ALA A 2 -36.08 -49.33 19.92
C ALA A 2 -34.72 -48.91 19.40
N GLU A 3 -34.62 -48.82 18.10
CA GLU A 3 -33.42 -48.32 17.38
C GLU A 3 -33.53 -46.81 17.22
N LYS A 4 -32.50 -46.10 17.67
CA LYS A 4 -32.39 -44.67 17.69
C LYS A 4 -31.68 -44.20 16.44
N ASN A 5 -32.37 -43.48 15.55
CA ASN A 5 -31.76 -42.78 14.41
C ASN A 5 -31.09 -41.48 14.90
N ASP A 6 -29.81 -41.39 14.69
CA ASP A 6 -29.04 -40.16 14.88
C ASP A 6 -29.13 -39.27 13.62
N GLU A 7 -29.86 -38.20 13.72
CA GLU A 7 -30.02 -37.16 12.70
C GLU A 7 -28.86 -36.15 12.80
N LYS A 8 -28.06 -36.10 11.76
CA LYS A 8 -26.88 -35.25 11.65
C LYS A 8 -27.30 -33.83 11.24
N THR A 9 -27.37 -32.92 12.21
CA THR A 9 -27.69 -31.51 11.98
C THR A 9 -26.54 -30.80 11.31
N VAL A 10 -26.77 -30.29 10.10
CA VAL A 10 -25.88 -29.39 9.37
C VAL A 10 -26.06 -27.98 9.94
N VAL A 11 -25.02 -27.41 10.54
CA VAL A 11 -25.02 -26.04 11.06
C VAL A 11 -24.49 -25.11 9.96
N THR A 12 -25.37 -24.25 9.45
CA THR A 12 -25.04 -23.09 8.66
C THR A 12 -24.59 -21.94 9.57
N PRO A 13 -23.52 -21.17 9.25
CA PRO A 13 -23.16 -20.02 10.06
C PRO A 13 -24.04 -18.82 9.70
N GLU A 14 -24.84 -18.41 10.66
CA GLU A 14 -25.69 -17.23 10.66
C GLU A 14 -24.85 -15.98 10.96
N ALA A 15 -25.11 -14.92 10.20
CA ALA A 15 -24.46 -13.63 10.30
C ALA A 15 -24.68 -12.97 11.68
N ALA A 16 -23.58 -12.57 12.33
CA ALA A 16 -23.63 -11.78 13.55
C ALA A 16 -23.72 -10.29 13.20
N GLU A 17 -24.89 -9.69 13.35
CA GLU A 17 -25.09 -8.24 13.38
C GLU A 17 -24.54 -7.68 14.69
N ALA A 18 -23.51 -6.83 14.62
CA ALA A 18 -23.01 -6.08 15.76
C ALA A 18 -23.86 -4.83 15.96
N LYS A 19 -24.61 -4.76 17.06
CA LYS A 19 -25.29 -3.57 17.57
C LYS A 19 -24.25 -2.56 18.04
N ALA A 20 -24.29 -1.36 17.45
CA ALA A 20 -23.56 -0.20 17.96
C ALA A 20 -24.25 0.38 19.19
N GLU A 21 -23.55 0.41 20.33
CA GLU A 21 -23.95 1.17 21.51
C GLU A 21 -23.54 2.64 21.38
N LYS A 22 -24.49 3.52 21.65
CA LYS A 22 -24.35 4.97 21.75
C LYS A 22 -23.71 5.36 23.09
N GLY A 23 -22.70 6.23 23.02
CA GLY A 23 -22.51 7.20 24.11
C GLY A 23 -21.11 7.35 24.66
N ALA A 24 -20.29 8.22 24.06
CA ALA A 24 -19.33 9.03 24.82
C ALA A 24 -19.11 10.38 24.10
N LYS A 25 -19.43 11.48 24.77
CA LYS A 25 -19.21 12.86 24.33
C LYS A 25 -17.72 13.16 24.26
N ALA A 26 -17.23 13.57 23.09
CA ALA A 26 -15.90 14.17 22.90
C ALA A 26 -15.90 15.66 23.35
N PRO A 27 -14.79 16.17 23.91
CA PRO A 27 -14.69 17.58 24.30
C PRO A 27 -14.51 18.44 23.04
N LYS A 28 -15.21 19.58 23.00
CA LYS A 28 -15.06 20.65 22.02
C LYS A 28 -13.70 21.32 22.18
N VAL A 29 -12.85 21.22 21.17
CA VAL A 29 -11.71 22.12 20.99
C VAL A 29 -12.09 23.13 19.92
N THR A 30 -12.30 24.35 20.32
CA THR A 30 -12.41 25.53 19.43
C THR A 30 -11.03 26.03 19.11
N GLY A 31 -10.63 25.89 17.87
CA GLY A 31 -9.42 26.49 17.33
C GLY A 31 -9.47 26.48 15.81
N ALA A 32 -9.92 27.59 15.23
CA ALA A 32 -9.98 27.77 13.80
C ALA A 32 -8.56 28.01 13.24
N HIS A 33 -8.01 27.01 12.55
CA HIS A 33 -6.96 27.24 11.56
C HIS A 33 -7.50 26.81 10.19
N LYS A 34 -7.70 27.79 9.32
CA LYS A 34 -7.86 27.61 7.89
C LYS A 34 -6.51 27.14 7.33
N GLY A 35 -6.33 25.84 7.22
CA GLY A 35 -5.29 25.21 6.43
C GLY A 35 -6.00 24.44 5.32
N ALA A 36 -5.62 24.69 4.07
CA ALA A 36 -6.17 24.00 2.91
C ALA A 36 -5.91 22.50 3.05
N ASP A 37 -6.98 21.71 3.17
CA ASP A 37 -6.96 20.27 3.04
C ASP A 37 -6.66 19.92 1.57
N ALA A 38 -5.38 19.92 1.21
CA ALA A 38 -4.93 19.29 -0.02
C ALA A 38 -4.96 17.77 0.22
N ALA A 39 -6.06 17.13 -0.10
CA ALA A 39 -6.13 15.69 -0.20
C ALA A 39 -5.03 15.25 -1.19
N LEU A 40 -4.16 14.33 -0.77
CA LEU A 40 -3.16 13.75 -1.65
C LEU A 40 -3.89 13.08 -2.83
N PRO A 41 -3.39 13.22 -4.06
CA PRO A 41 -4.00 12.57 -5.21
C PRO A 41 -4.04 11.05 -5.00
N THR A 42 -5.11 10.43 -5.46
CA THR A 42 -5.41 9.00 -5.31
C THR A 42 -4.22 8.06 -5.59
N PRO A 43 -3.35 8.31 -6.60
CA PRO A 43 -2.18 7.48 -6.83
C PRO A 43 -1.16 7.49 -5.68
N ALA A 44 -1.01 8.61 -4.95
CA ALA A 44 -0.08 8.68 -3.81
C ALA A 44 -0.50 7.76 -2.65
N TRP A 45 -1.81 7.67 -2.37
CA TRP A 45 -2.33 6.74 -1.35
C TRP A 45 -2.17 5.28 -1.76
N VAL A 46 -2.32 4.96 -3.04
CA VAL A 46 -2.12 3.59 -3.56
C VAL A 46 -0.67 3.16 -3.41
N CYS A 47 0.28 4.03 -3.71
CA CYS A 47 1.71 3.70 -3.56
C CYS A 47 2.12 3.58 -2.09
N ILE A 48 1.60 4.44 -1.20
CA ILE A 48 1.83 4.34 0.26
C ILE A 48 1.14 3.08 0.80
N ALA A 49 -0.08 2.76 0.35
CA ALA A 49 -0.79 1.54 0.74
C ALA A 49 -0.09 0.28 0.20
N VAL A 50 0.47 0.30 -1.01
CA VAL A 50 1.26 -0.81 -1.56
C VAL A 50 2.55 -1.00 -0.79
N ALA A 51 3.28 0.07 -0.45
CA ALA A 51 4.46 -0.02 0.40
C ALA A 51 4.10 -0.54 1.81
N ALA A 52 3.01 -0.06 2.41
CA ALA A 52 2.54 -0.52 3.71
C ALA A 52 1.97 -1.96 3.67
N LEU A 53 1.32 -2.38 2.57
CA LEU A 53 0.77 -3.72 2.40
C LEU A 53 1.88 -4.75 2.17
N VAL A 54 2.93 -4.40 1.42
CA VAL A 54 4.14 -5.23 1.29
C VAL A 54 4.80 -5.43 2.65
N VAL A 55 4.82 -4.42 3.51
CA VAL A 55 5.33 -4.53 4.89
C VAL A 55 4.39 -5.38 5.77
N GLY A 56 3.07 -5.22 5.65
CA GLY A 56 2.08 -5.87 6.53
C GLY A 56 1.83 -7.35 6.25
N VAL A 57 1.73 -7.77 4.99
CA VAL A 57 1.43 -9.17 4.62
C VAL A 57 2.61 -10.10 4.89
N LEU A 58 3.81 -9.57 4.91
CA LEU A 58 5.03 -10.36 5.09
C LEU A 58 5.39 -10.62 6.57
N CYS A 59 4.83 -9.88 7.53
CA CYS A 59 5.09 -10.12 8.97
C CYS A 59 4.48 -11.42 9.50
N GLY A 60 3.44 -11.98 8.85
CA GLY A 60 2.71 -13.15 9.33
C GLY A 60 3.35 -14.52 9.08
N HIS A 61 4.33 -14.64 8.20
CA HIS A 61 4.75 -15.97 7.72
C HIS A 61 6.15 -16.46 8.14
N PHE A 62 6.96 -15.64 8.83
CA PHE A 62 8.37 -15.99 9.09
C PHE A 62 8.79 -16.13 10.57
N LEU A 63 7.86 -16.28 11.51
CA LEU A 63 8.18 -16.39 12.95
C LEU A 63 8.64 -17.76 13.44
N LEU A 64 8.99 -18.71 12.58
CA LEU A 64 9.42 -20.06 13.00
C LEU A 64 10.73 -20.51 12.33
N GLY A 65 11.82 -19.81 12.57
CA GLY A 65 13.16 -20.24 12.19
C GLY A 65 14.15 -19.92 13.32
N GLY A 66 14.50 -20.92 14.10
CA GLY A 66 15.42 -20.77 15.22
C GLY A 66 16.85 -20.46 14.78
N GLY A 67 17.37 -19.32 15.22
CA GLY A 67 18.78 -18.98 15.23
C GLY A 67 19.11 -18.34 16.57
N SER A 68 20.26 -18.73 17.17
CA SER A 68 20.68 -18.31 18.50
C SER A 68 20.83 -16.79 18.61
N SER A 69 20.02 -16.19 19.45
CA SER A 69 20.05 -14.76 19.76
C SER A 69 21.28 -14.39 20.59
N ILE A 70 22.04 -13.38 20.16
CA ILE A 70 23.06 -12.75 20.99
C ILE A 70 22.36 -11.65 21.80
N SER A 71 22.40 -11.78 23.11
CA SER A 71 21.70 -10.91 24.06
C SER A 71 22.26 -9.48 24.08
N LEU A 72 21.45 -8.48 23.79
CA LEU A 72 21.66 -7.10 24.24
C LEU A 72 21.29 -6.96 25.73
N SER A 73 21.42 -8.04 26.49
CA SER A 73 21.31 -8.17 27.94
C SER A 73 20.30 -7.23 28.62
N GLY A 74 19.04 -7.28 28.20
CA GLY A 74 17.92 -6.59 28.87
C GLY A 74 17.96 -5.07 28.80
N LYS A 75 18.66 -4.48 27.82
CA LYS A 75 18.63 -3.05 27.57
C LYS A 75 17.39 -2.71 26.73
N THR A 76 16.63 -1.74 27.22
CA THR A 76 15.50 -1.16 26.48
C THR A 76 15.90 0.11 25.72
N THR A 77 17.06 0.71 26.08
CA THR A 77 17.55 1.94 25.47
C THR A 77 19.04 1.82 25.10
N LEU A 78 19.44 2.62 24.12
CA LEU A 78 20.81 2.77 23.62
C LEU A 78 21.26 4.21 23.83
N THR A 79 22.56 4.39 24.12
CA THR A 79 23.20 5.71 24.06
C THR A 79 23.60 6.04 22.61
N GLY A 80 23.91 7.31 22.32
CA GLY A 80 24.36 7.73 20.99
C GLY A 80 25.55 6.92 20.47
N ASP A 81 26.50 6.59 21.32
CA ASP A 81 27.68 5.77 20.98
C ASP A 81 27.34 4.30 20.65
N GLN A 82 26.16 3.84 21.09
CA GLN A 82 25.70 2.46 20.85
C GLN A 82 24.85 2.32 19.59
N LEU A 83 24.47 3.42 18.95
CA LEU A 83 23.67 3.37 17.73
C LEU A 83 24.33 2.64 16.57
N ASP A 84 25.67 2.65 16.52
CA ASP A 84 26.45 1.98 15.49
C ASP A 84 26.81 0.52 15.85
N SER A 85 26.27 0.02 16.98
CA SER A 85 26.40 -1.38 17.35
C SER A 85 25.54 -2.27 16.44
N THR A 86 26.09 -3.41 16.04
CA THR A 86 25.37 -4.44 15.28
C THR A 86 24.28 -5.07 16.14
N ILE A 87 23.03 -4.92 15.73
CA ILE A 87 21.86 -5.49 16.41
C ILE A 87 21.27 -6.68 15.66
N ALA A 88 21.65 -6.85 14.40
CA ALA A 88 21.27 -7.98 13.57
C ALA A 88 22.26 -8.15 12.42
N THR A 89 22.17 -9.28 11.72
CA THR A 89 22.84 -9.48 10.43
C THR A 89 21.86 -10.08 9.45
N TYR A 90 22.05 -9.79 8.16
CA TYR A 90 21.40 -10.58 7.12
C TYR A 90 22.44 -11.12 6.15
N THR A 91 22.15 -12.30 5.60
CA THR A 91 22.97 -12.90 4.54
C THR A 91 22.12 -13.04 3.29
N TYR A 92 22.61 -12.51 2.18
CA TYR A 92 22.00 -12.61 0.86
C TYR A 92 23.08 -12.79 -0.20
N ASN A 93 22.87 -13.69 -1.15
CA ASN A 93 23.85 -14.03 -2.20
C ASN A 93 25.26 -14.35 -1.63
N GLY A 94 25.32 -15.01 -0.47
CA GLY A 94 26.59 -15.39 0.19
C GLY A 94 27.32 -14.23 0.88
N LYS A 95 26.77 -13.03 0.90
CA LYS A 95 27.32 -11.87 1.63
C LYS A 95 26.54 -11.64 2.90
N THR A 96 27.26 -11.57 4.03
CA THR A 96 26.67 -11.18 5.32
C THR A 96 26.90 -9.69 5.56
N VAL A 97 25.85 -8.99 5.95
CA VAL A 97 25.84 -7.55 6.22
C VAL A 97 25.33 -7.31 7.62
N ASP A 98 26.05 -6.46 8.34
CA ASP A 98 25.66 -6.01 9.68
C ASP A 98 24.54 -4.97 9.59
N VAL A 99 23.59 -5.05 10.51
CA VAL A 99 22.50 -4.08 10.69
C VAL A 99 22.70 -3.38 12.02
N THR A 100 22.81 -2.06 11.97
CA THR A 100 22.98 -1.24 13.18
C THR A 100 21.66 -0.62 13.63
N ALA A 101 21.56 -0.25 14.90
CA ALA A 101 20.39 0.45 15.42
C ALA A 101 20.16 1.78 14.69
N ARG A 102 21.23 2.52 14.39
CA ARG A 102 21.16 3.76 13.63
C ARG A 102 20.45 3.56 12.28
N GLN A 103 20.85 2.55 11.54
CA GLN A 103 20.27 2.26 10.22
C GLN A 103 18.77 1.97 10.30
N VAL A 104 18.34 1.18 11.30
CA VAL A 104 16.91 0.85 11.48
C VAL A 104 16.11 2.09 11.88
N ILE A 105 16.63 2.89 12.83
CA ILE A 105 15.97 4.13 13.27
C ILE A 105 15.84 5.12 12.10
N SER A 106 16.90 5.33 11.33
CA SER A 106 16.93 6.27 10.21
C SER A 106 15.98 5.91 9.07
N GLN A 107 15.46 4.68 9.04
CA GLN A 107 14.47 4.29 8.03
C GLN A 107 13.11 4.99 8.21
N SER A 108 12.76 5.38 9.44
CA SER A 108 11.43 5.90 9.76
C SER A 108 11.43 7.33 10.32
N LYS A 109 12.55 7.82 10.85
CA LYS A 109 12.68 9.15 11.47
C LYS A 109 14.13 9.59 11.54
N SER A 110 14.40 10.90 11.66
CA SER A 110 15.75 11.36 11.88
C SER A 110 16.27 10.86 13.24
N VAL A 111 17.57 10.58 13.31
CA VAL A 111 18.21 10.12 14.56
C VAL A 111 18.00 11.13 15.68
N ASP A 112 18.09 12.42 15.37
CA ASP A 112 17.91 13.49 16.38
C ASP A 112 16.49 13.49 16.96
N SER A 113 15.46 13.24 16.11
CA SER A 113 14.06 13.18 16.55
C SER A 113 13.70 11.86 17.27
N ALA A 114 14.56 10.85 17.15
CA ALA A 114 14.39 9.56 17.82
C ALA A 114 14.86 9.55 19.28
N ALA A 115 15.67 10.55 19.68
CA ALA A 115 16.15 10.67 21.04
C ALA A 115 14.98 10.99 22.00
N ASN A 116 14.93 10.27 23.12
CA ASN A 116 14.01 10.60 24.21
C ASN A 116 14.54 11.79 25.05
N SER A 117 13.77 12.21 26.07
CA SER A 117 14.12 13.35 26.93
C SER A 117 15.43 13.15 27.72
N GLU A 118 15.95 11.94 27.83
CA GLU A 118 17.21 11.59 28.50
C GLU A 118 18.39 11.55 27.51
N GLY A 119 18.16 11.82 26.21
CA GLY A 119 19.17 11.74 25.17
C GLY A 119 19.56 10.29 24.81
N THR A 120 18.70 9.32 25.13
CA THR A 120 18.85 7.92 24.75
C THR A 120 17.81 7.54 23.69
N TYR A 121 18.00 6.39 23.08
CA TYR A 121 17.21 5.88 21.96
C TYR A 121 16.60 4.54 22.34
N ASP A 122 15.35 4.32 21.98
CA ASP A 122 14.75 3.00 22.17
C ASP A 122 15.45 1.97 21.29
N VAL A 123 15.65 0.77 21.82
CA VAL A 123 16.16 -0.36 21.02
C VAL A 123 15.12 -0.69 19.96
N PRO A 124 15.49 -0.73 18.63
CA PRO A 124 14.57 -1.10 17.60
C PRO A 124 13.93 -2.47 17.86
N VAL A 125 12.61 -2.57 17.66
CA VAL A 125 11.90 -3.84 17.83
C VAL A 125 12.24 -4.79 16.67
N ALA A 126 12.04 -6.09 16.91
CA ALA A 126 12.39 -7.13 15.93
C ALA A 126 11.76 -6.91 14.55
N ASP A 127 10.51 -6.45 14.52
CA ASP A 127 9.77 -6.20 13.28
C ASP A 127 10.42 -5.08 12.45
N ASP A 128 10.91 -4.01 13.08
CA ASP A 128 11.60 -2.92 12.39
C ASP A 128 12.93 -3.41 11.79
N VAL A 129 13.67 -4.22 12.55
CA VAL A 129 14.93 -4.80 12.09
C VAL A 129 14.72 -5.74 10.92
N VAL A 130 13.71 -6.61 10.98
CA VAL A 130 13.34 -7.52 9.88
C VAL A 130 12.90 -6.72 8.67
N SER A 131 12.09 -5.69 8.85
CA SER A 131 11.63 -4.81 7.78
C SER A 131 12.80 -4.10 7.09
N TYR A 132 13.75 -3.57 7.88
CA TYR A 132 14.99 -2.99 7.35
C TYR A 132 15.77 -4.00 6.50
N ALA A 133 16.06 -5.17 7.06
CA ALA A 133 16.86 -6.20 6.37
C ALA A 133 16.20 -6.64 5.04
N ARG A 134 14.88 -6.76 5.01
CA ARG A 134 14.10 -7.11 3.81
C ARG A 134 14.20 -6.02 2.75
N ASN A 135 14.00 -4.77 3.11
CA ASN A 135 14.16 -3.65 2.20
C ASN A 135 15.59 -3.60 1.62
N ALA A 136 16.59 -3.80 2.48
CA ALA A 136 18.00 -3.85 2.06
C ALA A 136 18.27 -4.99 1.06
N ILE A 137 17.67 -6.18 1.26
CA ILE A 137 17.78 -7.32 0.35
C ILE A 137 17.13 -6.99 -1.01
N VAL A 138 15.96 -6.37 -1.02
CA VAL A 138 15.26 -5.96 -2.25
C VAL A 138 16.07 -4.91 -3.01
N LEU A 139 16.60 -3.90 -2.31
CA LEU A 139 17.47 -2.88 -2.90
C LEU A 139 18.78 -3.48 -3.44
N GLN A 140 19.36 -4.46 -2.74
CA GLN A 140 20.53 -5.17 -3.24
C GLN A 140 20.20 -5.96 -4.51
N ALA A 141 19.03 -6.62 -4.56
CA ALA A 141 18.59 -7.32 -5.77
C ALA A 141 18.40 -6.37 -6.96
N ALA A 142 17.87 -5.16 -6.72
CA ALA A 142 17.78 -4.13 -7.76
C ALA A 142 19.18 -3.74 -8.30
N LYS A 143 20.14 -3.51 -7.40
CA LYS A 143 21.53 -3.19 -7.77
C LYS A 143 22.19 -4.34 -8.52
N ASP A 144 21.98 -5.59 -8.07
CA ASP A 144 22.51 -6.79 -8.72
C ASP A 144 21.97 -6.96 -10.15
N GLN A 145 20.76 -6.46 -10.44
CA GLN A 145 20.18 -6.39 -11.79
C GLN A 145 20.61 -5.16 -12.59
N GLY A 146 21.48 -4.31 -12.07
CA GLY A 146 21.95 -3.10 -12.73
C GLY A 146 20.95 -1.94 -12.72
N ILE A 147 19.91 -2.02 -11.90
CA ILE A 147 18.95 -0.92 -11.74
C ILE A 147 19.63 0.22 -10.97
N SER A 148 19.53 1.41 -11.51
CA SER A 148 20.04 2.64 -10.92
C SER A 148 18.98 3.73 -10.97
N VAL A 149 19.12 4.71 -10.09
CA VAL A 149 18.27 5.91 -10.02
C VAL A 149 19.15 7.10 -10.39
N THR A 150 18.76 7.82 -11.43
CA THR A 150 19.40 9.08 -11.83
C THR A 150 18.72 10.25 -11.09
N ASP A 151 19.33 11.44 -11.15
CA ASP A 151 18.70 12.65 -10.58
C ASP A 151 17.36 12.98 -11.28
N ASP A 152 17.27 12.72 -12.59
CA ASP A 152 16.00 12.91 -13.33
C ASP A 152 14.93 11.91 -12.88
N ASP A 153 15.29 10.62 -12.69
CA ASP A 153 14.37 9.61 -12.13
C ASP A 153 13.88 10.04 -10.76
N LEU A 154 14.79 10.53 -9.91
CA LEU A 154 14.49 10.94 -8.54
C LEU A 154 13.53 12.12 -8.51
N SER A 155 13.79 13.15 -9.32
CA SER A 155 12.92 14.33 -9.45
C SER A 155 11.55 13.94 -10.01
N ALA A 156 11.50 13.11 -11.07
CA ALA A 156 10.25 12.65 -11.65
C ALA A 156 9.42 11.83 -10.64
N TYR A 157 10.07 10.92 -9.91
CA TYR A 157 9.40 10.11 -8.88
C TYR A 157 8.89 10.98 -7.73
N ALA A 158 9.70 11.94 -7.24
CA ALA A 158 9.29 12.87 -6.20
C ALA A 158 8.09 13.72 -6.64
N ASN A 159 8.11 14.28 -7.86
CA ASN A 159 6.99 15.04 -8.40
C ASN A 159 5.73 14.19 -8.55
N GLN A 160 5.84 12.94 -8.97
CA GLN A 160 4.71 12.01 -9.09
C GLN A 160 4.08 11.72 -7.71
N MET A 161 4.91 11.51 -6.70
CA MET A 161 4.46 11.06 -5.38
C MET A 161 4.04 12.20 -4.46
N PHE A 162 4.74 13.33 -4.51
CA PHE A 162 4.59 14.44 -3.56
C PHE A 162 4.14 15.74 -4.24
N GLN A 163 4.03 15.76 -5.58
CA GLN A 163 3.74 16.94 -6.41
C GLN A 163 4.80 18.06 -6.27
N THR A 164 5.99 17.68 -5.87
CA THR A 164 7.17 18.54 -5.77
C THR A 164 8.42 17.69 -5.73
N ASP A 165 9.54 18.21 -6.23
CA ASP A 165 10.88 17.68 -6.06
C ASP A 165 11.76 18.54 -5.13
N ASP A 166 11.14 19.43 -4.37
CA ASP A 166 11.79 20.14 -3.27
C ASP A 166 11.89 19.23 -2.03
N TYR A 167 13.04 18.57 -1.90
CA TYR A 167 13.29 17.60 -0.81
C TYR A 167 13.26 18.27 0.56
N ALA A 168 13.63 19.54 0.69
CA ALA A 168 13.53 20.27 1.95
C ALA A 168 12.07 20.47 2.38
N THR A 169 11.18 20.79 1.44
CA THR A 169 9.74 20.85 1.67
C THR A 169 9.17 19.47 2.07
N ILE A 170 9.58 18.41 1.37
CA ILE A 170 9.14 17.04 1.71
C ILE A 170 9.64 16.66 3.11
N ALA A 171 10.92 16.86 3.40
CA ALA A 171 11.53 16.57 4.69
C ALA A 171 10.80 17.28 5.86
N SER A 172 10.55 18.57 5.70
CA SER A 172 9.80 19.36 6.69
C SER A 172 8.40 18.83 6.95
N LYS A 173 7.69 18.38 5.89
CA LYS A 173 6.34 17.83 6.01
C LYS A 173 6.31 16.53 6.82
N TYR A 174 7.37 15.71 6.74
CA TYR A 174 7.45 14.42 7.42
C TYR A 174 8.30 14.44 8.69
N GLY A 175 8.89 15.60 9.07
CA GLY A 175 9.69 15.73 10.27
C GLY A 175 11.01 14.96 10.23
N ILE A 176 11.61 14.82 9.04
CA ILE A 176 12.90 14.20 8.79
C ILE A 176 13.88 15.23 8.22
N ASP A 177 15.17 14.90 8.16
CA ASP A 177 16.14 15.73 7.46
C ASP A 177 16.08 15.51 5.93
N GLU A 178 16.64 16.48 5.18
CA GLU A 178 16.58 16.46 3.71
C GLU A 178 17.33 15.27 3.10
N ASP A 179 18.46 14.89 3.66
CA ASP A 179 19.25 13.74 3.18
C ASP A 179 18.48 12.43 3.39
N THR A 180 17.84 12.27 4.54
CA THR A 180 16.93 11.13 4.81
C THR A 180 15.76 11.11 3.86
N ALA A 181 15.13 12.26 3.57
CA ALA A 181 14.04 12.35 2.61
C ALA A 181 14.52 11.92 1.21
N LYS A 182 15.63 12.47 0.74
CA LYS A 182 16.22 12.16 -0.57
C LYS A 182 16.59 10.68 -0.68
N GLN A 183 17.21 10.10 0.35
CA GLN A 183 17.57 8.68 0.36
C GLN A 183 16.32 7.79 0.33
N THR A 184 15.32 8.09 1.14
CA THR A 184 14.06 7.31 1.19
C THR A 184 13.33 7.35 -0.16
N ILE A 185 13.30 8.51 -0.82
CA ILE A 185 12.69 8.67 -2.14
C ILE A 185 13.50 7.88 -3.19
N SER A 186 14.84 7.92 -3.11
CA SER A 186 15.73 7.17 -4.00
C SER A 186 15.53 5.66 -3.86
N ASP A 187 15.46 5.16 -2.63
CA ASP A 187 15.23 3.73 -2.37
C ASP A 187 13.84 3.30 -2.87
N SER A 188 12.82 4.13 -2.67
CA SER A 188 11.46 3.88 -3.16
C SER A 188 11.39 3.89 -4.69
N CYS A 189 12.08 4.83 -5.34
CA CYS A 189 12.20 4.89 -6.80
C CYS A 189 12.89 3.64 -7.34
N MET A 190 14.01 3.22 -6.71
CA MET A 190 14.73 1.99 -7.08
C MET A 190 13.85 0.74 -6.96
N MET A 191 13.10 0.61 -5.87
CA MET A 191 12.14 -0.49 -5.68
C MET A 191 11.00 -0.45 -6.71
N SER A 192 10.52 0.74 -7.08
CA SER A 192 9.52 0.89 -8.14
C SER A 192 10.07 0.42 -9.49
N LYS A 193 11.27 0.87 -9.86
CA LYS A 193 11.94 0.42 -11.13
C LYS A 193 12.17 -1.09 -11.14
N LEU A 194 12.56 -1.69 -10.00
CA LEU A 194 12.68 -3.14 -9.88
C LEU A 194 11.34 -3.83 -10.09
N ARG A 195 10.29 -3.36 -9.42
CA ARG A 195 8.95 -3.92 -9.57
C ARG A 195 8.48 -3.85 -11.01
N ASP A 196 8.65 -2.70 -11.66
CA ASP A 196 8.24 -2.50 -13.06
C ASP A 196 9.04 -3.39 -14.04
N SER A 197 10.24 -3.85 -13.63
CA SER A 197 11.04 -4.79 -14.43
C SER A 197 10.65 -6.26 -14.28
N VAL A 198 9.99 -6.63 -13.16
CA VAL A 198 9.69 -8.03 -12.81
C VAL A 198 8.20 -8.37 -12.79
N VAL A 199 7.33 -7.38 -12.64
CA VAL A 199 5.88 -7.53 -12.70
C VAL A 199 5.42 -7.30 -14.14
N THR A 200 4.75 -8.28 -14.71
CA THR A 200 4.23 -8.22 -16.10
C THR A 200 2.75 -7.87 -16.14
N ALA A 201 2.04 -8.00 -15.01
CA ALA A 201 0.65 -7.59 -14.91
C ALA A 201 0.53 -6.08 -15.10
N THR A 202 -0.40 -5.67 -15.96
CA THR A 202 -0.71 -4.26 -16.18
C THR A 202 -1.75 -3.80 -15.19
N LEU A 203 -1.44 -2.73 -14.45
CA LEU A 203 -2.38 -2.10 -13.55
C LEU A 203 -3.07 -0.94 -14.28
N PRO A 204 -4.39 -1.04 -14.55
CA PRO A 204 -5.14 0.06 -15.15
C PRO A 204 -5.25 1.24 -14.17
N GLU A 205 -5.65 2.40 -14.67
CA GLU A 205 -5.95 3.53 -13.82
C GLU A 205 -7.13 3.20 -12.89
N GLN A 206 -7.02 3.60 -11.62
CA GLN A 206 -8.10 3.39 -10.66
C GLN A 206 -9.32 4.21 -11.05
N PRO A 207 -10.49 3.59 -11.23
CA PRO A 207 -11.69 4.32 -11.62
C PRO A 207 -12.13 5.28 -10.51
N THR A 208 -12.52 6.47 -10.91
CA THR A 208 -13.13 7.47 -10.02
C THR A 208 -14.64 7.27 -9.97
N LYS A 209 -15.26 7.50 -8.81
CA LYS A 209 -16.71 7.42 -8.68
C LYS A 209 -17.40 8.48 -9.55
N PRO A 210 -18.59 8.19 -10.13
CA PRO A 210 -19.38 9.20 -10.79
C PRO A 210 -19.81 10.28 -9.78
N THR A 211 -19.90 11.53 -10.24
CA THR A 211 -20.36 12.65 -9.43
C THR A 211 -21.79 12.40 -8.94
N GLU A 212 -22.03 12.56 -7.64
CA GLU A 212 -23.38 12.41 -7.08
C GLU A 212 -24.33 13.49 -7.62
N PRO A 213 -25.56 13.15 -8.01
CA PRO A 213 -26.54 14.12 -8.45
C PRO A 213 -27.03 14.99 -7.30
N ALA A 214 -27.54 16.18 -7.62
CA ALA A 214 -28.24 17.00 -6.63
C ALA A 214 -29.47 16.25 -6.07
N GLU A 215 -29.90 16.66 -4.86
CA GLU A 215 -31.07 16.08 -4.21
C GLU A 215 -32.30 16.13 -5.12
N GLY A 216 -32.96 14.99 -5.29
CA GLY A 216 -34.12 14.83 -6.17
C GLY A 216 -33.82 14.69 -7.66
N GLN A 217 -32.54 14.60 -8.06
CA GLN A 217 -32.12 14.43 -9.47
C GLN A 217 -31.55 13.03 -9.77
N GLN A 218 -31.69 12.06 -8.85
CA GLN A 218 -31.07 10.73 -8.94
C GLN A 218 -31.48 9.96 -10.20
N ASP A 219 -32.72 10.15 -10.66
CA ASP A 219 -33.28 9.47 -11.82
C ASP A 219 -33.21 10.31 -13.11
N THR A 220 -32.64 11.52 -13.04
CA THR A 220 -32.53 12.42 -14.20
C THR A 220 -31.34 11.99 -15.06
N PRO A 221 -31.61 11.53 -16.33
CA PRO A 221 -30.49 11.17 -17.19
C PRO A 221 -29.71 12.40 -17.66
N THR A 222 -28.39 12.26 -17.80
CA THR A 222 -27.51 13.34 -18.26
C THR A 222 -26.47 12.85 -19.25
N ALA A 223 -25.91 13.78 -20.04
CA ALA A 223 -24.82 13.51 -20.96
C ALA A 223 -23.49 13.20 -20.19
N ASP A 224 -23.31 13.76 -19.01
CA ASP A 224 -22.11 13.52 -18.19
C ASP A 224 -22.04 12.06 -17.76
N TYR A 225 -23.15 11.46 -17.32
CA TYR A 225 -23.19 10.03 -16.97
C TYR A 225 -23.04 9.14 -18.20
N ALA A 226 -23.60 9.53 -19.34
CA ALA A 226 -23.40 8.80 -20.60
C ALA A 226 -21.89 8.80 -20.97
N SER A 227 -21.26 9.96 -21.00
CA SER A 227 -19.84 10.11 -21.31
C SER A 227 -18.96 9.32 -20.33
N TYR A 228 -19.31 9.33 -19.05
CA TYR A 228 -18.61 8.56 -18.03
C TYR A 228 -18.69 7.04 -18.29
N ILE A 229 -19.87 6.52 -18.55
CA ILE A 229 -20.10 5.10 -18.85
C ILE A 229 -19.36 4.68 -20.11
N ILE A 230 -19.50 5.46 -21.19
CA ILE A 230 -18.86 5.20 -22.49
C ILE A 230 -17.33 5.22 -22.35
N GLY A 231 -16.81 6.16 -21.58
CA GLY A 231 -15.36 6.23 -21.29
C GLY A 231 -14.84 4.99 -20.56
N LEU A 232 -15.62 4.42 -19.64
CA LEU A 232 -15.26 3.18 -18.95
C LEU A 232 -15.44 1.95 -19.83
N ALA A 233 -16.53 1.88 -20.59
CA ALA A 233 -16.84 0.74 -21.45
C ALA A 233 -15.88 0.62 -22.66
N GLY A 234 -15.28 1.73 -23.09
CA GLY A 234 -14.33 1.74 -24.19
C GLY A 234 -14.87 1.06 -25.44
N ASP A 235 -14.16 0.05 -25.93
CA ASP A 235 -14.51 -0.67 -27.17
C ASP A 235 -15.82 -1.51 -27.07
N GLU A 236 -16.39 -1.70 -25.87
CA GLU A 236 -17.70 -2.34 -25.73
C GLU A 236 -18.86 -1.43 -26.22
N TRP A 237 -18.64 -0.11 -26.34
CA TRP A 237 -19.65 0.83 -26.84
C TRP A 237 -19.34 1.33 -28.24
N ASP A 238 -20.27 1.19 -29.14
CA ASP A 238 -20.22 1.74 -30.52
C ASP A 238 -20.90 3.12 -30.56
N SER A 239 -20.11 4.16 -30.37
CA SER A 239 -20.60 5.54 -30.38
C SER A 239 -21.15 5.98 -31.77
N ALA A 240 -20.71 5.35 -32.87
CA ALA A 240 -21.17 5.69 -34.18
C ALA A 240 -22.63 5.21 -34.42
N ASN A 241 -22.97 4.07 -33.84
CA ASN A 241 -24.29 3.46 -33.95
C ASN A 241 -25.15 3.68 -32.71
N ASN A 242 -24.63 4.34 -31.67
CA ASN A 242 -25.31 4.62 -30.40
C ASN A 242 -25.81 3.32 -29.72
N THR A 243 -25.01 2.31 -29.68
CA THR A 243 -25.36 0.99 -29.13
C THR A 243 -24.15 0.23 -28.63
N TRP A 244 -24.36 -0.88 -27.96
CA TRP A 244 -23.29 -1.81 -27.57
C TRP A 244 -22.66 -2.46 -28.83
N ALA A 245 -21.33 -2.46 -28.88
CA ALA A 245 -20.55 -3.12 -29.92
C ALA A 245 -20.53 -4.64 -29.77
N SER A 246 -20.64 -5.11 -28.49
CA SER A 246 -20.69 -6.53 -28.13
C SER A 246 -21.76 -6.75 -27.07
N THR A 247 -22.32 -7.97 -27.03
CA THR A 247 -23.31 -8.41 -26.04
C THR A 247 -22.77 -9.44 -25.03
N ASP A 248 -21.47 -9.65 -25.02
CA ASP A 248 -20.77 -10.61 -24.14
C ASP A 248 -19.72 -9.93 -23.23
N GLY A 249 -19.59 -8.60 -23.33
CA GLY A 249 -18.69 -7.80 -22.50
C GLY A 249 -19.20 -7.60 -21.07
N ASP A 250 -18.29 -7.28 -20.16
CA ASP A 250 -18.60 -7.10 -18.74
C ASP A 250 -19.55 -5.90 -18.53
N TYR A 251 -19.34 -4.81 -19.28
CA TYR A 251 -20.19 -3.63 -19.19
C TYR A 251 -21.57 -3.89 -19.78
N TYR A 252 -21.66 -4.58 -20.91
CA TYR A 252 -22.96 -4.97 -21.44
C TYR A 252 -23.75 -5.83 -20.45
N ASN A 253 -23.11 -6.83 -19.87
CA ASN A 253 -23.75 -7.74 -18.91
C ASN A 253 -24.31 -6.99 -17.68
N ALA A 254 -23.59 -5.99 -17.20
CA ALA A 254 -24.00 -5.20 -16.05
C ALA A 254 -25.02 -4.09 -16.39
N LEU A 255 -25.03 -3.59 -17.63
CA LEU A 255 -25.73 -2.36 -18.00
C LEU A 255 -26.86 -2.56 -19.00
N SER A 256 -27.05 -3.76 -19.54
CA SER A 256 -28.07 -4.04 -20.59
C SER A 256 -29.51 -3.75 -20.17
N SER A 257 -29.81 -3.65 -18.88
CA SER A 257 -31.11 -3.27 -18.34
C SER A 257 -31.34 -1.76 -18.20
N TYR A 258 -30.31 -0.95 -18.43
CA TYR A 258 -30.39 0.50 -18.35
C TYR A 258 -30.55 1.11 -19.75
N GLU A 259 -31.29 2.20 -19.82
CA GLU A 259 -31.38 3.01 -21.05
C GLU A 259 -30.14 3.90 -21.14
N ILE A 260 -29.27 3.63 -22.11
CA ILE A 260 -28.01 4.36 -22.33
C ILE A 260 -27.95 4.78 -23.78
N SER A 261 -27.59 6.03 -24.03
CA SER A 261 -27.27 6.57 -25.34
C SER A 261 -25.97 7.41 -25.24
N ASN A 262 -25.49 7.92 -26.38
CA ASN A 262 -24.28 8.76 -26.40
C ASN A 262 -24.38 10.02 -25.53
N ASP A 263 -25.60 10.48 -25.25
CA ASP A 263 -25.86 11.75 -24.55
C ASP A 263 -26.80 11.62 -23.34
N SER A 264 -27.20 10.41 -22.98
CA SER A 264 -28.18 10.18 -21.92
C SER A 264 -27.94 8.88 -21.17
N ALA A 265 -27.72 8.98 -19.85
CA ALA A 265 -27.72 7.87 -18.95
C ALA A 265 -28.04 8.36 -17.53
N THR A 266 -28.52 7.46 -16.67
CA THR A 266 -28.81 7.75 -15.26
C THR A 266 -27.59 7.58 -14.37
N TYR A 267 -27.63 8.21 -13.17
CA TYR A 267 -26.63 7.99 -12.14
C TYR A 267 -26.52 6.51 -11.70
N ALA A 268 -27.67 5.81 -11.64
CA ALA A 268 -27.67 4.39 -11.30
C ALA A 268 -26.89 3.54 -12.33
N ALA A 269 -27.04 3.84 -13.64
CA ALA A 269 -26.23 3.20 -14.66
C ALA A 269 -24.73 3.54 -14.52
N ALA A 270 -24.40 4.79 -14.22
CA ALA A 270 -23.00 5.19 -13.98
C ALA A 270 -22.40 4.51 -12.75
N GLN A 271 -23.16 4.31 -11.67
CA GLN A 271 -22.71 3.52 -10.51
C GLN A 271 -22.48 2.04 -10.86
N ALA A 272 -23.34 1.45 -11.68
CA ALA A 272 -23.16 0.08 -12.16
C ALA A 272 -21.89 -0.05 -13.02
N ALA A 273 -21.64 0.90 -13.93
CA ALA A 273 -20.40 0.95 -14.71
C ALA A 273 -19.16 1.09 -13.83
N TYR A 274 -19.21 1.99 -12.84
CA TYR A 274 -18.14 2.11 -11.85
C TYR A 274 -17.86 0.79 -11.13
N SER A 275 -18.89 0.04 -10.75
CA SER A 275 -18.73 -1.23 -10.06
C SER A 275 -17.99 -2.27 -10.92
N VAL A 276 -18.27 -2.31 -12.23
CA VAL A 276 -17.53 -3.16 -13.18
C VAL A 276 -16.06 -2.70 -13.26
N ALA A 277 -15.83 -1.42 -13.49
CA ALA A 277 -14.48 -0.85 -13.58
C ALA A 277 -13.66 -1.12 -12.32
N TYR A 278 -14.28 -0.95 -11.15
CA TYR A 278 -13.61 -1.19 -9.86
C TYR A 278 -13.31 -2.68 -9.64
N SER A 279 -14.20 -3.57 -10.05
CA SER A 279 -13.96 -5.02 -10.00
C SER A 279 -12.77 -5.43 -10.88
N ASN A 280 -12.71 -4.91 -12.11
CA ASN A 280 -11.62 -5.17 -13.04
C ASN A 280 -10.30 -4.61 -12.53
N TYR A 281 -10.31 -3.38 -11.99
CA TYR A 281 -9.16 -2.78 -11.32
C TYR A 281 -8.69 -3.63 -10.13
N SER A 282 -9.61 -4.07 -9.26
CA SER A 282 -9.29 -4.88 -8.08
C SER A 282 -8.65 -6.22 -8.46
N THR A 283 -9.13 -6.85 -9.52
CA THR A 283 -8.57 -8.11 -10.05
C THR A 283 -7.15 -7.88 -10.58
N ALA A 284 -6.96 -6.85 -11.41
CA ALA A 284 -5.66 -6.49 -11.95
C ALA A 284 -4.66 -6.10 -10.83
N TYR A 285 -5.13 -5.37 -9.82
CA TYR A 285 -4.34 -5.01 -8.65
C TYR A 285 -3.91 -6.23 -7.83
N SER A 286 -4.81 -7.20 -7.66
CA SER A 286 -4.49 -8.46 -6.97
C SER A 286 -3.42 -9.26 -7.70
N ASP A 287 -3.50 -9.36 -9.01
CA ASP A 287 -2.49 -10.04 -9.84
C ASP A 287 -1.14 -9.31 -9.77
N TYR A 288 -1.16 -7.99 -9.97
CA TYR A 288 0.03 -7.13 -9.84
C TYR A 288 0.73 -7.29 -8.48
N SER A 289 -0.04 -7.21 -7.40
CA SER A 289 0.48 -7.37 -6.03
C SER A 289 1.00 -8.77 -5.76
N SER A 290 0.32 -9.79 -6.28
CA SER A 290 0.72 -11.20 -6.14
C SER A 290 2.05 -11.49 -6.84
N GLN A 291 2.24 -10.97 -8.05
CA GLN A 291 3.50 -11.13 -8.78
C GLN A 291 4.66 -10.48 -8.03
N TRP A 292 4.47 -9.23 -7.55
CA TRP A 292 5.48 -8.56 -6.75
C TRP A 292 5.81 -9.32 -5.45
N THR A 293 4.78 -9.74 -4.71
CA THR A 293 4.95 -10.51 -3.47
C THR A 293 5.69 -11.83 -3.71
N THR A 294 5.35 -12.53 -4.78
CA THR A 294 6.01 -13.78 -5.18
C THR A 294 7.49 -13.54 -5.49
N TYR A 295 7.79 -12.48 -6.23
CA TYR A 295 9.16 -12.11 -6.53
C TYR A 295 9.95 -11.80 -5.24
N VAL A 296 9.45 -10.92 -4.37
CA VAL A 296 10.12 -10.59 -3.10
C VAL A 296 10.32 -11.82 -2.24
N ASN A 297 9.32 -12.69 -2.12
CA ASN A 297 9.44 -13.94 -1.38
C ASN A 297 10.52 -14.86 -1.96
N SER A 298 10.69 -14.87 -3.28
CA SER A 298 11.78 -15.64 -3.92
C SER A 298 13.16 -15.12 -3.53
N LEU A 299 13.34 -13.80 -3.40
CA LEU A 299 14.59 -13.21 -2.89
C LEU A 299 14.84 -13.62 -1.43
N LEU A 300 13.81 -13.49 -0.59
CA LEU A 300 13.92 -13.76 0.84
C LEU A 300 14.12 -15.25 1.16
N SER A 301 13.63 -16.15 0.33
CA SER A 301 13.87 -17.60 0.48
C SER A 301 15.35 -17.98 0.34
N ASN A 302 16.15 -17.12 -0.30
CA ASN A 302 17.59 -17.27 -0.47
C ASN A 302 18.40 -16.41 0.52
N ALA A 303 17.73 -15.83 1.50
CA ALA A 303 18.34 -14.98 2.53
C ALA A 303 18.17 -15.59 3.92
N SER A 304 19.00 -15.15 4.86
CA SER A 304 18.79 -15.40 6.27
C SER A 304 18.96 -14.11 7.04
N ILE A 305 18.12 -13.90 8.04
CA ILE A 305 18.18 -12.76 8.96
C ILE A 305 18.42 -13.32 10.37
N GLN A 306 19.49 -12.87 11.01
CA GLN A 306 19.83 -13.24 12.39
C GLN A 306 19.66 -12.01 13.26
N LEU A 307 18.69 -12.06 14.14
CA LEU A 307 18.47 -11.00 15.13
C LEU A 307 19.44 -11.20 16.27
N GLY A 308 20.15 -10.14 16.66
CA GLY A 308 20.71 -10.03 18.00
C GLY A 308 19.57 -10.08 19.01
N SER A 309 19.87 -10.33 20.29
CA SER A 309 18.86 -10.24 21.34
C SER A 309 18.36 -8.82 21.44
N LEU A 310 17.26 -8.57 20.78
CA LEU A 310 16.49 -7.36 21.00
C LEU A 310 15.74 -7.55 22.33
N ALA A 311 15.70 -6.52 23.17
CA ALA A 311 14.88 -6.57 24.38
C ALA A 311 13.43 -6.88 23.98
N VAL A 312 12.81 -7.79 24.71
CA VAL A 312 11.41 -8.18 24.54
C VAL A 312 10.53 -7.23 25.34
#